data_6b674401e68f8fa4f4cc45e26278ffc9
#
_entry.id   6b674401e68f8fa4f4cc45e26278ffc9
#
_cell.length_a   1.000
_cell.length_b   1.000
_cell.length_c   1.000
_cell.angle_alpha   90.00
_cell.angle_beta   90.00
_cell.angle_gamma   90.00
#
_symmetry.space_group_name_H-M   'P 1'
#
loop_
_entity.id
_entity.type
_entity.pdbx_description
1 polymer ?
#
loop_
_entity_poly.entity_id
_entity_poly.type
_entity_poly.pdbx_seq_one_letter_code
_entity_poly.pdbx_strand_id
1 'polypeptide(L)'
;MILKIIGKKLKQNNMQKVIVTGGAGFIGSHMVDRLIGMGIQVSIIDDFSTGKVENVNPAAYCWKQDLATVDMKELTSFLDGVDTVFHMAALARVQPSIEEPVSFHNANVNSTHNLLSACKDAGVKKFIFSSSSSVYGEAKIPTGESHILNPISPYTVCLRYFNVYGNRMSLDGAYRLAIPIFASQIKEGKPCTIFNDGNQRRDFVHVDDVVDANILVATHNNKFSGEQYNIGTGKSISVNEIVDLLGGEKSYSKTVI
;
A
#
# COMPACT_ATOMS: atom_id res chain seq x y z
N MET A 1 4.20 13.42 -12.06
CA MET A 1 3.27 14.59 -12.15
C MET A 1 2.64 14.92 -10.80
N ILE A 2 2.37 13.97 -9.93
CA ILE A 2 1.76 14.18 -8.60
C ILE A 2 2.63 15.02 -7.66
N LEU A 3 3.95 14.83 -7.62
CA LEU A 3 4.87 15.63 -6.77
C LEU A 3 4.90 17.14 -7.05
N LYS A 4 4.44 17.60 -8.21
CA LYS A 4 4.33 19.05 -8.50
C LYS A 4 3.09 19.73 -7.91
N ILE A 5 2.14 18.97 -7.36
CA ILE A 5 0.88 19.48 -6.82
C ILE A 5 0.94 19.71 -5.29
N ILE A 6 1.95 19.15 -4.62
CA ILE A 6 2.11 19.17 -3.14
C ILE A 6 2.35 20.58 -2.56
N GLY A 7 2.66 21.57 -3.38
CA GLY A 7 2.87 22.96 -2.92
C GLY A 7 1.61 23.81 -2.65
N LYS A 8 0.41 23.29 -2.90
CA LYS A 8 -0.84 24.01 -2.59
C LYS A 8 -1.40 23.51 -1.25
N LYS A 9 -1.58 24.43 -0.28
CA LYS A 9 -2.29 24.17 0.97
C LYS A 9 -3.51 23.29 0.69
N LEU A 10 -3.52 22.08 1.26
CA LEU A 10 -4.67 21.19 1.27
C LEU A 10 -5.86 21.99 1.83
N LYS A 11 -6.84 22.30 0.98
CA LYS A 11 -8.08 22.91 1.44
C LYS A 11 -8.75 21.90 2.37
N GLN A 12 -9.25 22.39 3.51
CA GLN A 12 -10.07 21.63 4.44
C GLN A 12 -11.18 20.94 3.65
N ASN A 13 -11.10 19.63 3.51
CA ASN A 13 -12.06 18.84 2.75
C ASN A 13 -13.08 18.23 3.71
N ASN A 14 -14.30 18.03 3.23
CA ASN A 14 -15.43 17.47 3.97
C ASN A 14 -15.27 15.97 4.36
N MET A 15 -14.05 15.46 4.43
CA MET A 15 -13.76 14.10 4.85
C MET A 15 -13.70 14.07 6.37
N GLN A 16 -14.71 13.48 7.01
CA GLN A 16 -14.84 13.46 8.48
C GLN A 16 -14.71 12.04 9.05
N LYS A 17 -15.29 11.05 8.37
CA LYS A 17 -15.29 9.65 8.81
C LYS A 17 -14.74 8.76 7.70
N VAL A 18 -13.67 8.04 8.00
CA VAL A 18 -13.00 7.19 7.02
C VAL A 18 -12.74 5.79 7.56
N ILE A 19 -12.61 4.85 6.64
CA ILE A 19 -12.14 3.50 6.93
C ILE A 19 -10.82 3.25 6.20
N VAL A 20 -9.88 2.64 6.92
CA VAL A 20 -8.63 2.10 6.37
C VAL A 20 -8.66 0.60 6.57
N THR A 21 -8.78 -0.17 5.49
CA THR A 21 -8.60 -1.62 5.58
C THR A 21 -7.11 -1.96 5.51
N GLY A 22 -6.68 -2.99 6.22
CA GLY A 22 -5.24 -3.27 6.39
C GLY A 22 -4.53 -2.23 7.25
N GLY A 23 -5.27 -1.55 8.15
CA GLY A 23 -4.76 -0.46 8.97
C GLY A 23 -3.77 -0.87 10.07
N ALA A 24 -3.63 -2.16 10.36
CA ALA A 24 -2.60 -2.72 11.21
C ALA A 24 -1.33 -3.14 10.44
N GLY A 25 -1.36 -3.07 9.11
CA GLY A 25 -0.24 -3.35 8.22
C GLY A 25 0.76 -2.20 8.12
N PHE A 26 1.83 -2.41 7.32
CA PHE A 26 2.90 -1.43 7.12
C PHE A 26 2.37 -0.08 6.61
N ILE A 27 1.80 -0.05 5.40
CA ILE A 27 1.36 1.21 4.78
C ILE A 27 0.10 1.75 5.48
N GLY A 28 -0.85 0.85 5.79
CA GLY A 28 -2.13 1.23 6.41
C GLY A 28 -1.98 1.92 7.76
N SER A 29 -1.04 1.49 8.60
CA SER A 29 -0.82 2.11 9.91
C SER A 29 -0.27 3.54 9.80
N HIS A 30 0.60 3.82 8.83
CA HIS A 30 1.06 5.19 8.55
C HIS A 30 -0.08 6.08 8.04
N MET A 31 -0.97 5.50 7.21
CA MET A 31 -2.16 6.20 6.73
C MET A 31 -3.09 6.56 7.89
N VAL A 32 -3.37 5.62 8.79
CA VAL A 32 -4.18 5.82 10.00
C VAL A 32 -3.61 6.95 10.85
N ASP A 33 -2.31 6.91 11.16
CA ASP A 33 -1.64 7.95 11.96
C ASP A 33 -1.77 9.33 11.33
N ARG A 34 -1.56 9.43 10.01
CA ARG A 34 -1.68 10.70 9.28
C ARG A 34 -3.10 11.25 9.32
N LEU A 35 -4.11 10.42 9.09
CA LEU A 35 -5.52 10.83 9.11
C LEU A 35 -5.96 11.29 10.50
N ILE A 36 -5.57 10.57 11.56
CA ILE A 36 -5.84 10.98 12.95
C ILE A 36 -5.14 12.30 13.26
N GLY A 37 -3.88 12.48 12.83
CA GLY A 37 -3.15 13.74 12.97
C GLY A 37 -3.80 14.92 12.24
N MET A 38 -4.65 14.67 11.24
CA MET A 38 -5.47 15.67 10.55
C MET A 38 -6.82 15.92 11.23
N GLY A 39 -7.12 15.26 12.36
CA GLY A 39 -8.38 15.37 13.09
C GLY A 39 -9.55 14.60 12.45
N ILE A 40 -9.27 13.61 11.62
CA ILE A 40 -10.29 12.79 10.95
C ILE A 40 -10.62 11.58 11.82
N GLN A 41 -11.90 11.23 11.91
CA GLN A 41 -12.34 10.01 12.58
C GLN A 41 -12.00 8.79 11.73
N VAL A 42 -11.15 7.91 12.26
CA VAL A 42 -10.65 6.72 11.55
C VAL A 42 -11.16 5.45 12.20
N SER A 43 -11.68 4.54 11.37
CA SER A 43 -11.88 3.14 11.74
C SER A 43 -10.99 2.23 10.88
N ILE A 44 -10.52 1.14 11.48
CA ILE A 44 -9.68 0.13 10.84
C ILE A 44 -10.50 -1.15 10.67
N ILE A 45 -10.33 -1.82 9.53
CA ILE A 45 -10.71 -3.22 9.35
C ILE A 45 -9.44 -3.99 9.02
N ASP A 46 -9.10 -5.00 9.83
CA ASP A 46 -7.90 -5.82 9.65
C ASP A 46 -8.14 -7.21 10.23
N ASP A 47 -7.72 -8.26 9.55
CA ASP A 47 -7.83 -9.64 10.03
C ASP A 47 -6.61 -10.07 10.88
N PHE A 48 -5.56 -9.26 10.87
CA PHE A 48 -4.26 -9.50 11.49
C PHE A 48 -3.50 -10.71 10.92
N SER A 49 -3.81 -11.14 9.69
CA SER A 49 -3.03 -12.18 9.00
C SER A 49 -1.58 -11.77 8.76
N THR A 50 -1.35 -10.49 8.49
CA THR A 50 0.00 -9.88 8.34
C THR A 50 0.15 -8.59 9.14
N GLY A 51 -0.95 -7.98 9.54
CA GLY A 51 -1.01 -6.80 10.39
C GLY A 51 -0.57 -7.11 11.83
N LYS A 52 -0.07 -6.10 12.52
CA LYS A 52 0.43 -6.23 13.89
C LYS A 52 -0.35 -5.33 14.84
N VAL A 53 -0.70 -5.86 16.02
CA VAL A 53 -1.48 -5.14 17.03
C VAL A 53 -0.75 -3.87 17.49
N GLU A 54 0.57 -3.93 17.60
CA GLU A 54 1.42 -2.79 17.97
C GLU A 54 1.40 -1.64 16.97
N ASN A 55 0.94 -1.87 15.74
CA ASN A 55 0.79 -0.84 14.71
C ASN A 55 -0.56 -0.12 14.78
N VAL A 56 -1.51 -0.64 15.57
CA VAL A 56 -2.84 -0.04 15.69
C VAL A 56 -2.77 1.24 16.49
N ASN A 57 -3.17 2.37 15.91
CA ASN A 57 -3.26 3.63 16.63
C ASN A 57 -4.41 3.55 17.66
N PRO A 58 -4.16 3.84 18.96
CA PRO A 58 -5.17 3.72 20.00
C PRO A 58 -6.36 4.69 19.85
N ALA A 59 -6.23 5.73 19.05
CA ALA A 59 -7.32 6.66 18.74
C ALA A 59 -8.24 6.17 17.61
N ALA A 60 -7.90 5.08 16.92
CA ALA A 60 -8.73 4.47 15.90
C ALA A 60 -9.58 3.34 16.49
N TYR A 61 -10.84 3.24 16.08
CA TYR A 61 -11.60 2.02 16.31
C TYR A 61 -11.12 0.92 15.36
N CYS A 62 -10.73 -0.22 15.91
CA CYS A 62 -10.26 -1.35 15.11
C CYS A 62 -11.27 -2.52 15.16
N TRP A 63 -11.85 -2.84 14.01
CA TRP A 63 -12.69 -4.01 13.82
C TRP A 63 -11.85 -5.15 13.26
N LYS A 64 -11.61 -6.17 14.09
CA LYS A 64 -10.91 -7.38 13.65
C LYS A 64 -11.85 -8.24 12.83
N GLN A 65 -11.67 -8.22 11.49
CA GLN A 65 -12.56 -8.93 10.56
C GLN A 65 -11.86 -9.29 9.25
N ASP A 66 -12.14 -10.48 8.77
CA ASP A 66 -11.78 -10.91 7.41
C ASP A 66 -12.88 -10.48 6.43
N LEU A 67 -12.52 -9.60 5.50
CA LEU A 67 -13.42 -9.07 4.48
C LEU A 67 -13.88 -10.13 3.45
N ALA A 68 -13.15 -11.26 3.32
CA ALA A 68 -13.55 -12.32 2.41
C ALA A 68 -14.77 -13.12 2.93
N THR A 69 -14.94 -13.17 4.26
CA THR A 69 -15.95 -14.01 4.94
C THR A 69 -16.93 -13.23 5.79
N VAL A 70 -16.82 -11.88 5.82
CA VAL A 70 -17.66 -10.98 6.61
C VAL A 70 -19.14 -11.08 6.24
N ASP A 71 -20.03 -10.97 7.20
CA ASP A 71 -21.46 -10.77 6.92
C ASP A 71 -21.70 -9.43 6.23
N MET A 72 -22.37 -9.46 5.07
CA MET A 72 -22.54 -8.28 4.22
C MET A 72 -23.43 -7.21 4.86
N LYS A 73 -24.39 -7.58 5.69
CA LYS A 73 -25.25 -6.63 6.39
C LYS A 73 -24.46 -5.93 7.49
N GLU A 74 -23.63 -6.67 8.20
CA GLU A 74 -22.76 -6.13 9.25
C GLU A 74 -21.73 -5.17 8.64
N LEU A 75 -21.09 -5.57 7.52
CA LEU A 75 -20.15 -4.70 6.80
C LEU A 75 -20.82 -3.43 6.29
N THR A 76 -21.99 -3.53 5.66
CA THR A 76 -22.73 -2.37 5.16
C THR A 76 -23.12 -1.43 6.31
N SER A 77 -23.57 -1.98 7.44
CA SER A 77 -23.89 -1.19 8.64
C SER A 77 -22.67 -0.49 9.22
N PHE A 78 -21.51 -1.15 9.22
CA PHE A 78 -20.24 -0.57 9.67
C PHE A 78 -19.78 0.61 8.81
N LEU A 79 -20.11 0.59 7.52
CA LEU A 79 -19.80 1.63 6.55
C LEU A 79 -20.79 2.82 6.58
N ASP A 80 -21.82 2.79 7.41
CA ASP A 80 -22.81 3.87 7.47
C ASP A 80 -22.18 5.22 7.83
N GLY A 81 -22.47 6.24 7.04
CA GLY A 81 -21.94 7.59 7.18
C GLY A 81 -20.45 7.74 6.87
N VAL A 82 -19.80 6.73 6.30
CA VAL A 82 -18.38 6.80 5.88
C VAL A 82 -18.25 7.62 4.60
N ASP A 83 -17.35 8.61 4.62
CA ASP A 83 -17.06 9.44 3.46
C ASP A 83 -16.12 8.77 2.46
N THR A 84 -15.08 8.13 2.97
CA THR A 84 -13.98 7.58 2.15
C THR A 84 -13.48 6.26 2.72
N VAL A 85 -13.24 5.31 1.85
CA VAL A 85 -12.55 4.05 2.16
C VAL A 85 -11.19 4.02 1.48
N PHE A 86 -10.15 3.79 2.25
CA PHE A 86 -8.80 3.48 1.78
C PHE A 86 -8.60 1.96 1.87
N HIS A 87 -8.65 1.29 0.74
CA HIS A 87 -8.52 -0.17 0.70
C HIS A 87 -7.06 -0.56 0.52
N MET A 88 -6.40 -0.93 1.63
CA MET A 88 -4.99 -1.31 1.70
C MET A 88 -4.79 -2.75 2.18
N ALA A 89 -5.88 -3.44 2.59
CA ALA A 89 -5.84 -4.85 2.95
C ALA A 89 -5.55 -5.68 1.70
N ALA A 90 -4.46 -6.43 1.73
CA ALA A 90 -4.08 -7.34 0.67
C ALA A 90 -2.97 -8.29 1.14
N LEU A 91 -2.92 -9.49 0.59
CA LEU A 91 -1.72 -10.31 0.57
C LEU A 91 -0.87 -9.89 -0.64
N ALA A 92 0.30 -9.31 -0.39
CA ALA A 92 1.08 -8.56 -1.39
C ALA A 92 2.43 -9.20 -1.73
N ARG A 93 2.47 -10.51 -2.03
CA ARG A 93 3.71 -11.22 -2.35
C ARG A 93 3.54 -12.12 -3.57
N VAL A 94 4.44 -12.03 -4.55
CA VAL A 94 4.33 -12.79 -5.80
C VAL A 94 4.51 -14.29 -5.57
N GLN A 95 5.63 -14.71 -4.96
CA GLN A 95 5.94 -16.12 -4.78
C GLN A 95 4.90 -16.87 -3.94
N PRO A 96 4.49 -16.39 -2.75
CA PRO A 96 3.41 -17.04 -1.99
C PRO A 96 2.07 -17.08 -2.74
N SER A 97 1.79 -16.12 -3.64
CA SER A 97 0.56 -16.15 -4.44
C SER A 97 0.51 -17.31 -5.45
N ILE A 98 1.66 -17.81 -5.86
CA ILE A 98 1.79 -18.99 -6.73
C ILE A 98 1.59 -20.27 -5.92
N GLU A 99 2.09 -20.28 -4.68
CA GLU A 99 2.04 -21.43 -3.77
C GLU A 99 0.65 -21.58 -3.13
N GLU A 100 -0.01 -20.46 -2.78
CA GLU A 100 -1.31 -20.43 -2.11
C GLU A 100 -2.35 -19.57 -2.87
N PRO A 101 -2.65 -19.88 -4.14
CA PRO A 101 -3.46 -19.02 -5.00
C PRO A 101 -4.89 -18.79 -4.47
N VAL A 102 -5.47 -19.76 -3.78
CA VAL A 102 -6.82 -19.63 -3.20
C VAL A 102 -6.85 -18.61 -2.07
N SER A 103 -5.88 -18.66 -1.17
CA SER A 103 -5.75 -17.68 -0.07
C SER A 103 -5.59 -16.26 -0.61
N PHE A 104 -4.73 -16.08 -1.63
CA PHE A 104 -4.53 -14.78 -2.28
C PHE A 104 -5.77 -14.31 -3.03
N HIS A 105 -6.49 -15.20 -3.70
CA HIS A 105 -7.75 -14.86 -4.37
C HIS A 105 -8.79 -14.37 -3.35
N ASN A 106 -8.97 -15.09 -2.25
CA ASN A 106 -9.90 -14.70 -1.20
C ASN A 106 -9.54 -13.34 -0.60
N ALA A 107 -8.28 -13.17 -0.18
CA ALA A 107 -7.82 -11.94 0.45
C ALA A 107 -7.84 -10.73 -0.50
N ASN A 108 -7.54 -10.90 -1.79
CA ASN A 108 -7.37 -9.76 -2.69
C ASN A 108 -8.59 -9.53 -3.60
N VAL A 109 -9.31 -10.58 -4.01
CA VAL A 109 -10.44 -10.46 -4.95
C VAL A 109 -11.76 -10.47 -4.21
N ASN A 110 -12.04 -11.52 -3.41
CA ASN A 110 -13.31 -11.64 -2.73
C ASN A 110 -13.50 -10.53 -1.67
N SER A 111 -12.46 -10.21 -0.90
CA SER A 111 -12.49 -9.10 0.06
C SER A 111 -12.76 -7.75 -0.61
N THR A 112 -12.10 -7.47 -1.74
CA THR A 112 -12.33 -6.24 -2.51
C THR A 112 -13.74 -6.19 -3.07
N HIS A 113 -14.25 -7.29 -3.61
CA HIS A 113 -15.61 -7.38 -4.14
C HIS A 113 -16.66 -7.12 -3.04
N ASN A 114 -16.54 -7.78 -1.89
CA ASN A 114 -17.45 -7.61 -0.76
C ASN A 114 -17.43 -6.17 -0.25
N LEU A 115 -16.24 -5.59 -0.09
CA LEU A 115 -16.09 -4.22 0.39
C LEU A 115 -16.66 -3.21 -0.61
N LEU A 116 -16.43 -3.38 -1.92
CA LEU A 116 -17.01 -2.51 -2.95
C LEU A 116 -18.53 -2.57 -2.98
N SER A 117 -19.10 -3.79 -2.86
CA SER A 117 -20.56 -3.98 -2.80
C SER A 117 -21.15 -3.28 -1.59
N ALA A 118 -20.56 -3.47 -0.41
CA ALA A 118 -21.02 -2.81 0.82
C ALA A 118 -20.83 -1.29 0.77
N CYS A 119 -19.73 -0.78 0.20
CA CYS A 119 -19.52 0.66 0.00
C CYS A 119 -20.59 1.28 -0.89
N LYS A 120 -20.99 0.59 -1.96
CA LYS A 120 -22.07 1.03 -2.84
C LYS A 120 -23.40 1.11 -2.09
N ASP A 121 -23.72 0.06 -1.32
CA ASP A 121 -24.99 -0.03 -0.59
C ASP A 121 -25.07 0.98 0.57
N ALA A 122 -23.93 1.27 1.23
CA ALA A 122 -23.81 2.28 2.29
C ALA A 122 -23.66 3.71 1.75
N GLY A 123 -23.53 3.93 0.45
CA GLY A 123 -23.39 5.25 -0.15
C GLY A 123 -22.04 5.94 0.11
N VAL A 124 -20.96 5.17 0.26
CA VAL A 124 -19.59 5.70 0.40
C VAL A 124 -19.23 6.54 -0.81
N LYS A 125 -18.70 7.76 -0.57
CA LYS A 125 -18.48 8.74 -1.64
C LYS A 125 -17.19 8.50 -2.43
N LYS A 126 -16.14 7.97 -1.76
CA LYS A 126 -14.84 7.71 -2.38
C LYS A 126 -14.28 6.36 -1.95
N PHE A 127 -13.79 5.62 -2.92
CA PHE A 127 -13.06 4.37 -2.70
C PHE A 127 -11.68 4.48 -3.36
N ILE A 128 -10.62 4.40 -2.56
CA ILE A 128 -9.23 4.49 -3.01
C ILE A 128 -8.61 3.12 -2.89
N PHE A 129 -8.26 2.53 -4.03
CA PHE A 129 -7.72 1.19 -4.11
C PHE A 129 -6.20 1.21 -4.20
N SER A 130 -5.55 0.57 -3.26
CA SER A 130 -4.11 0.35 -3.28
C SER A 130 -3.77 -0.81 -4.21
N SER A 131 -3.13 -0.49 -5.32
CA SER A 131 -2.67 -1.45 -6.32
C SER A 131 -1.14 -1.56 -6.28
N SER A 132 -0.55 -2.26 -7.22
CA SER A 132 0.89 -2.52 -7.27
C SER A 132 1.44 -2.32 -8.67
N SER A 133 2.70 -1.93 -8.78
CA SER A 133 3.45 -1.97 -10.04
C SER A 133 3.62 -3.39 -10.60
N SER A 134 3.41 -4.43 -9.77
CA SER A 134 3.41 -5.83 -10.22
C SER A 134 2.36 -6.14 -11.29
N VAL A 135 1.32 -5.30 -11.42
CA VAL A 135 0.30 -5.42 -12.48
C VAL A 135 0.87 -5.25 -13.89
N TYR A 136 2.05 -4.66 -14.00
CA TYR A 136 2.71 -4.46 -15.30
C TYR A 136 3.46 -5.70 -15.80
N GLY A 137 3.74 -6.67 -14.93
CA GLY A 137 4.53 -7.85 -15.29
C GLY A 137 5.90 -7.48 -15.89
N GLU A 138 6.28 -8.13 -16.98
CA GLU A 138 7.52 -7.86 -17.72
C GLU A 138 7.35 -6.71 -18.74
N ALA A 139 6.98 -5.54 -18.26
CA ALA A 139 6.78 -4.37 -19.10
C ALA A 139 8.10 -3.65 -19.45
N LYS A 140 8.11 -2.96 -20.62
CA LYS A 140 9.22 -2.06 -20.98
C LYS A 140 9.36 -0.94 -19.95
N ILE A 141 10.57 -0.69 -19.50
CA ILE A 141 10.92 0.39 -18.56
C ILE A 141 11.36 1.64 -19.34
N PRO A 142 10.85 2.85 -19.03
CA PRO A 142 9.82 3.17 -18.03
C PRO A 142 8.42 2.77 -18.46
N THR A 143 7.63 2.24 -17.49
CA THR A 143 6.27 1.80 -17.76
C THR A 143 5.28 2.92 -17.52
N GLY A 144 4.55 3.31 -18.56
CA GLY A 144 3.51 4.34 -18.48
C GLY A 144 2.19 3.80 -17.94
N GLU A 145 1.37 4.69 -17.41
CA GLU A 145 0.06 4.39 -16.81
C GLU A 145 -0.97 3.87 -17.84
N SER A 146 -0.71 4.09 -19.13
CA SER A 146 -1.55 3.64 -20.26
C SER A 146 -1.44 2.14 -20.58
N HIS A 147 -0.59 1.37 -19.90
CA HIS A 147 -0.60 -0.08 -19.99
C HIS A 147 -1.91 -0.64 -19.44
N ILE A 148 -2.58 -1.43 -20.26
CA ILE A 148 -3.96 -1.88 -20.12
C ILE A 148 -4.21 -2.58 -18.78
N LEU A 149 -5.05 -1.98 -17.95
CA LEU A 149 -5.83 -2.66 -16.93
C LEU A 149 -7.22 -2.05 -16.93
N ASN A 150 -8.27 -2.88 -16.94
CA ASN A 150 -9.65 -2.41 -16.86
C ASN A 150 -10.02 -2.16 -15.38
N PRO A 151 -10.16 -0.89 -14.91
CA PRO A 151 -10.70 -0.62 -13.59
C PRO A 151 -12.17 -1.04 -13.53
N ILE A 152 -12.55 -1.70 -12.45
CA ILE A 152 -13.83 -2.42 -12.33
C ILE A 152 -14.97 -1.50 -11.84
N SER A 153 -14.70 -0.24 -11.44
CA SER A 153 -15.71 0.66 -10.88
C SER A 153 -15.55 2.12 -11.31
N PRO A 154 -16.66 2.84 -11.61
CA PRO A 154 -16.62 4.24 -12.08
C PRO A 154 -16.21 5.27 -11.02
N TYR A 155 -16.08 4.89 -9.74
CA TYR A 155 -15.69 5.78 -8.64
C TYR A 155 -14.37 5.39 -7.96
N THR A 156 -13.58 4.52 -8.58
CA THR A 156 -12.38 3.95 -7.99
C THR A 156 -11.13 4.60 -8.56
N VAL A 157 -10.27 5.12 -7.68
CA VAL A 157 -8.92 5.56 -8.05
C VAL A 157 -7.95 4.46 -7.69
N CYS A 158 -7.18 3.98 -8.66
CA CYS A 158 -6.16 2.95 -8.47
C CYS A 158 -4.79 3.59 -8.33
N LEU A 159 -4.15 3.45 -7.16
CA LEU A 159 -2.79 3.91 -6.91
C LEU A 159 -1.83 2.72 -6.98
N ARG A 160 -0.99 2.68 -8.02
CA ARG A 160 -0.01 1.61 -8.27
C ARG A 160 1.29 1.95 -7.56
N TYR A 161 1.50 1.37 -6.37
CA TYR A 161 2.72 1.60 -5.60
C TYR A 161 3.90 0.85 -6.22
N PHE A 162 5.02 1.55 -6.31
CA PHE A 162 6.31 0.94 -6.60
C PHE A 162 6.92 0.38 -5.30
N ASN A 163 8.23 0.19 -5.22
CA ASN A 163 8.83 -0.48 -4.06
C ASN A 163 8.78 0.45 -2.83
N VAL A 164 7.73 0.31 -2.03
CA VAL A 164 7.52 1.14 -0.83
C VAL A 164 8.49 0.70 0.27
N TYR A 165 9.13 1.68 0.92
CA TYR A 165 10.02 1.45 2.07
C TYR A 165 9.71 2.46 3.19
N GLY A 166 10.11 2.13 4.41
CA GLY A 166 9.94 3.00 5.58
C GLY A 166 9.84 2.23 6.88
N ASN A 167 9.54 2.94 7.97
CA ASN A 167 9.35 2.36 9.29
C ASN A 167 8.17 1.36 9.31
N ARG A 168 8.18 0.41 10.26
CA ARG A 168 7.17 -0.67 10.39
C ARG A 168 7.17 -1.68 9.23
N MET A 169 8.13 -1.58 8.31
CA MET A 169 8.29 -2.58 7.26
C MET A 169 8.73 -3.91 7.88
N SER A 170 8.04 -5.02 7.53
CA SER A 170 8.36 -6.32 8.09
C SER A 170 9.73 -6.81 7.61
N LEU A 171 10.52 -7.32 8.56
CA LEU A 171 11.77 -8.05 8.30
C LEU A 171 11.53 -9.55 8.09
N ASP A 172 10.31 -10.02 8.36
CA ASP A 172 9.95 -11.43 8.37
C ASP A 172 9.45 -11.92 7.01
N GLY A 173 9.70 -13.19 6.73
CA GLY A 173 9.22 -13.90 5.53
C GLY A 173 10.28 -14.03 4.41
N ALA A 174 10.00 -14.93 3.46
CA ALA A 174 10.92 -15.32 2.38
C ALA A 174 11.19 -14.19 1.37
N TYR A 175 10.33 -13.18 1.27
CA TYR A 175 10.48 -12.05 0.36
C TYR A 175 10.76 -10.76 1.13
N ARG A 176 12.02 -10.64 1.53
CA ARG A 176 12.52 -9.42 2.20
C ARG A 176 12.92 -8.40 1.15
N LEU A 177 12.45 -7.18 1.28
CA LEU A 177 12.93 -6.09 0.42
C LEU A 177 14.36 -5.68 0.80
N ALA A 178 15.15 -5.29 -0.18
CA ALA A 178 16.59 -5.05 -0.02
C ALA A 178 16.91 -4.03 1.10
N ILE A 179 16.19 -2.91 1.17
CA ILE A 179 16.50 -1.84 2.14
C ILE A 179 16.45 -2.30 3.59
N PRO A 180 15.37 -2.94 4.11
CA PRO A 180 15.33 -3.37 5.50
C PRO A 180 16.34 -4.48 5.81
N ILE A 181 16.64 -5.37 4.85
CA ILE A 181 17.68 -6.39 5.05
C ILE A 181 19.04 -5.73 5.24
N PHE A 182 19.41 -4.82 4.33
CA PHE A 182 20.70 -4.14 4.40
C PHE A 182 20.84 -3.31 5.67
N ALA A 183 19.78 -2.59 6.05
CA ALA A 183 19.76 -1.84 7.30
C ALA A 183 19.96 -2.75 8.53
N SER A 184 19.35 -3.94 8.55
CA SER A 184 19.58 -4.92 9.62
C SER A 184 21.01 -5.46 9.61
N GLN A 185 21.54 -5.83 8.46
CA GLN A 185 22.92 -6.33 8.32
C GLN A 185 23.94 -5.30 8.77
N ILE A 186 23.79 -4.04 8.36
CA ILE A 186 24.65 -2.93 8.79
C ILE A 186 24.59 -2.73 10.30
N LYS A 187 23.38 -2.74 10.88
CA LYS A 187 23.20 -2.64 12.34
C LYS A 187 23.89 -3.77 13.11
N GLU A 188 23.97 -4.96 12.50
CA GLU A 188 24.65 -6.14 13.05
C GLU A 188 26.16 -6.13 12.78
N GLY A 189 26.72 -5.11 12.13
CA GLY A 189 28.12 -5.05 11.72
C GLY A 189 28.49 -6.05 10.62
N LYS A 190 27.50 -6.49 9.83
CA LYS A 190 27.69 -7.48 8.75
C LYS A 190 27.67 -6.81 7.38
N PRO A 191 28.42 -7.34 6.39
CA PRO A 191 28.31 -6.87 5.02
C PRO A 191 26.93 -7.14 4.44
N CYS A 192 26.48 -6.23 3.57
CA CYS A 192 25.22 -6.36 2.84
C CYS A 192 25.32 -7.46 1.77
N THR A 193 24.51 -8.50 1.87
CA THR A 193 24.49 -9.61 0.92
C THR A 193 23.74 -9.23 -0.35
N ILE A 194 24.49 -9.05 -1.43
CA ILE A 194 23.98 -8.70 -2.76
C ILE A 194 23.94 -9.96 -3.63
N PHE A 195 22.80 -10.25 -4.21
CA PHE A 195 22.66 -11.36 -5.15
C PHE A 195 23.01 -10.90 -6.57
N ASN A 196 23.72 -11.76 -7.29
CA ASN A 196 24.29 -11.50 -8.61
C ASN A 196 25.26 -10.30 -8.59
N ASP A 197 25.19 -9.43 -9.58
CA ASP A 197 26.07 -8.26 -9.75
C ASP A 197 25.57 -6.98 -9.05
N GLY A 198 24.37 -7.00 -8.48
CA GLY A 198 23.76 -5.86 -7.79
C GLY A 198 23.32 -4.71 -8.72
N ASN A 199 23.34 -4.92 -10.04
CA ASN A 199 22.97 -3.89 -11.03
C ASN A 199 21.48 -3.82 -11.32
N GLN A 200 20.68 -4.75 -10.78
CA GLN A 200 19.21 -4.71 -10.88
C GLN A 200 18.67 -3.43 -10.26
N ARG A 201 17.86 -2.70 -11.02
CA ARG A 201 17.35 -1.39 -10.64
C ARG A 201 15.88 -1.45 -10.26
N ARG A 202 15.48 -0.63 -9.27
CA ARG A 202 14.07 -0.45 -8.86
C ARG A 202 13.82 1.01 -8.52
N ASP A 203 12.58 1.46 -8.70
CA ASP A 203 12.09 2.73 -8.16
C ASP A 203 11.60 2.48 -6.73
N PHE A 204 12.22 3.12 -5.75
CA PHE A 204 11.86 3.04 -4.34
C PHE A 204 11.17 4.33 -3.92
N VAL A 205 10.00 4.19 -3.28
CA VAL A 205 9.19 5.30 -2.81
C VAL A 205 9.01 5.22 -1.29
N HIS A 206 9.18 6.33 -0.59
CA HIS A 206 8.99 6.34 0.86
C HIS A 206 7.51 6.21 1.21
N VAL A 207 7.20 5.56 2.35
CA VAL A 207 5.82 5.33 2.79
C VAL A 207 5.05 6.63 2.99
N ASP A 208 5.70 7.70 3.44
CA ASP A 208 5.07 9.02 3.59
C ASP A 208 4.60 9.61 2.26
N ASP A 209 5.37 9.43 1.17
CA ASP A 209 4.98 9.88 -0.17
C ASP A 209 3.75 9.09 -0.67
N VAL A 210 3.67 7.80 -0.32
CA VAL A 210 2.50 6.96 -0.61
C VAL A 210 1.28 7.44 0.15
N VAL A 211 1.43 7.76 1.44
CA VAL A 211 0.36 8.32 2.28
C VAL A 211 -0.09 9.67 1.74
N ASP A 212 0.84 10.56 1.39
CA ASP A 212 0.52 11.87 0.83
C ASP A 212 -0.22 11.77 -0.51
N ALA A 213 0.15 10.81 -1.37
CA ALA A 213 -0.57 10.54 -2.61
C ALA A 213 -2.02 10.12 -2.38
N ASN A 214 -2.27 9.23 -1.40
CA ASN A 214 -3.62 8.81 -1.02
C ASN A 214 -4.47 9.98 -0.50
N ILE A 215 -3.91 10.79 0.39
CA ILE A 215 -4.59 11.96 0.93
C ILE A 215 -4.88 12.97 -0.17
N LEU A 216 -3.93 13.22 -1.08
CA LEU A 216 -4.14 14.12 -2.21
C LEU A 216 -5.33 13.69 -3.05
N VAL A 217 -5.44 12.41 -3.39
CA VAL A 217 -6.57 11.86 -4.15
C VAL A 217 -7.86 11.98 -3.35
N ALA A 218 -7.85 11.62 -2.07
CA ALA A 218 -9.03 11.70 -1.20
C ALA A 218 -9.56 13.13 -1.05
N THR A 219 -8.67 14.11 -0.99
CA THR A 219 -8.99 15.52 -0.80
C THR A 219 -9.22 16.31 -2.09
N HIS A 220 -8.94 15.71 -3.26
CA HIS A 220 -9.13 16.37 -4.55
C HIS A 220 -10.62 16.51 -4.91
N ASN A 221 -11.00 17.66 -5.46
CA ASN A 221 -12.40 17.96 -5.80
C ASN A 221 -12.89 17.31 -7.10
N ASN A 222 -12.02 16.70 -7.89
CA ASN A 222 -12.43 16.03 -9.11
C ASN A 222 -13.23 14.75 -8.79
N LYS A 223 -14.23 14.48 -9.64
CA LYS A 223 -14.85 13.16 -9.69
C LYS A 223 -13.87 12.24 -10.44
N PHE A 224 -13.34 11.25 -9.73
CA PHE A 224 -12.57 10.19 -10.35
C PHE A 224 -13.51 9.14 -10.93
N SER A 225 -13.16 8.57 -12.08
CA SER A 225 -13.94 7.55 -12.78
C SER A 225 -13.07 6.33 -13.16
N GLY A 226 -12.18 5.92 -12.24
CA GLY A 226 -11.32 4.77 -12.41
C GLY A 226 -9.92 5.09 -12.95
N GLU A 227 -9.46 6.34 -12.80
CA GLU A 227 -8.11 6.72 -13.15
C GLU A 227 -7.08 5.93 -12.35
N GLN A 228 -5.92 5.72 -12.97
CA GLN A 228 -4.82 4.95 -12.43
C GLN A 228 -3.57 5.83 -12.37
N TYR A 229 -2.86 5.78 -11.24
CA TYR A 229 -1.67 6.59 -11.02
C TYR A 229 -0.52 5.73 -10.51
N ASN A 230 0.64 5.89 -11.12
CA ASN A 230 1.88 5.34 -10.61
C ASN A 230 2.37 6.17 -9.42
N ILE A 231 2.61 5.53 -8.28
CA ILE A 231 3.18 6.15 -7.10
C ILE A 231 4.61 5.63 -6.93
N GLY A 232 5.52 6.40 -7.46
CA GLY A 232 6.97 6.17 -7.48
C GLY A 232 7.69 7.50 -7.64
N THR A 233 9.02 7.47 -7.56
CA THR A 233 9.88 8.67 -7.69
C THR A 233 10.16 9.03 -9.16
N GLY A 234 9.94 8.08 -10.08
CA GLY A 234 10.35 8.19 -11.48
C GLY A 234 11.86 8.01 -11.69
N LYS A 235 12.58 7.63 -10.64
CA LYS A 235 14.03 7.36 -10.68
C LYS A 235 14.30 5.97 -10.14
N SER A 236 15.02 5.16 -10.91
CA SER A 236 15.47 3.86 -10.44
C SER A 236 16.88 3.94 -9.89
N ILE A 237 17.15 3.20 -8.80
CA ILE A 237 18.49 3.01 -8.26
C ILE A 237 18.84 1.52 -8.25
N SER A 238 20.10 1.18 -8.34
CA SER A 238 20.58 -0.21 -8.27
C SER A 238 20.70 -0.67 -6.82
N VAL A 239 20.77 -1.98 -6.64
CA VAL A 239 21.03 -2.58 -5.32
C VAL A 239 22.38 -2.12 -4.78
N ASN A 240 23.39 -1.99 -5.66
CA ASN A 240 24.71 -1.45 -5.29
C ASN A 240 24.62 -0.02 -4.75
N GLU A 241 23.87 0.85 -5.44
CA GLU A 241 23.68 2.24 -5.03
C GLU A 241 22.93 2.34 -3.68
N ILE A 242 22.00 1.41 -3.39
CA ILE A 242 21.33 1.37 -2.08
C ILE A 242 22.35 1.10 -0.96
N VAL A 243 23.21 0.11 -1.14
CA VAL A 243 24.22 -0.22 -0.12
C VAL A 243 25.17 0.95 0.11
N ASP A 244 25.59 1.65 -0.97
CA ASP A 244 26.43 2.85 -0.86
C ASP A 244 25.72 3.98 -0.08
N LEU A 245 24.44 4.21 -0.38
CA LEU A 245 23.64 5.21 0.33
C LEU A 245 23.44 4.90 1.82
N LEU A 246 23.39 3.62 2.17
CA LEU A 246 23.28 3.17 3.55
C LEU A 246 24.63 3.12 4.29
N GLY A 247 25.74 3.31 3.59
CA GLY A 247 27.09 3.25 4.16
C GLY A 247 27.54 1.84 4.52
N GLY A 248 27.01 0.80 3.84
CA GLY A 248 27.30 -0.59 4.10
C GLY A 248 28.47 -1.14 3.27
N GLU A 249 29.12 -2.19 3.77
CA GLU A 249 30.05 -3.01 2.99
C GLU A 249 29.27 -3.98 2.09
N LYS A 250 29.79 -4.28 0.91
CA LYS A 250 29.17 -5.17 -0.08
C LYS A 250 29.76 -6.58 -0.03
N SER A 251 28.90 -7.59 -0.01
CA SER A 251 29.25 -8.99 -0.18
C SER A 251 28.38 -9.61 -1.27
N TYR A 252 29.00 -10.20 -2.29
CA TYR A 252 28.27 -10.74 -3.44
C TYR A 252 28.07 -12.25 -3.33
N SER A 253 26.86 -12.72 -3.62
CA SER A 253 26.47 -14.13 -3.64
C SER A 253 25.86 -14.51 -4.99
N LYS A 254 26.19 -15.71 -5.49
CA LYS A 254 25.61 -16.27 -6.71
C LYS A 254 24.30 -17.02 -6.47
N THR A 255 23.95 -17.28 -5.23
CA THR A 255 22.76 -18.07 -4.88
C THR A 255 21.58 -17.14 -4.71
N VAL A 256 20.56 -17.32 -5.54
CA VAL A 256 19.22 -16.78 -5.30
C VAL A 256 18.52 -17.74 -4.34
N ILE A 257 18.21 -17.28 -3.14
CA ILE A 257 17.40 -18.03 -2.17
C ILE A 257 15.93 -17.90 -2.54
#